data_a0ee52010bf80a5460a1e9869de49483
#
_entry.id   a0ee52010bf80a5460a1e9869de49483
#
_cell.length_a   1.000
_cell.length_b   1.000
_cell.length_c   1.000
_cell.angle_alpha   90.00
_cell.angle_beta   90.00
_cell.angle_gamma   90.00
#
_symmetry.space_group_name_H-M   'P 1'
#
loop_
_entity.id
_entity.type
_entity.pdbx_description
1 polymer ?
#
loop_
_entity_poly.entity_id
_entity_poly.type
_entity_poly.pdbx_seq_one_letter_code
_entity_poly.pdbx_strand_id
1 'polypeptide(L)'
;RSLSWSEKKFNKVGSPWARAALGGAIIGGMAYLNPSVLGEGYNITQEFLAQMDQHTVDWVLLFILLKFIACCVTLGSGGVGGVFAPSLVLGSAVGMSFGLILGLTGWEGVAEPAAFALVGMAGMVTGVMHGPLTGVFLVMESTGGYSLILPLMLTASSAMVTSSFLEVGSVYTRNLIFKGDLVKRGSDQHLLRSLSRDFRDLLDHDFLAVRDSTLLGEFVEVFKKAHRNYFPVLEANSDRCIGIVFLDDIRS
;
A
#
# COMPACT_ATOMS: atom_id res chain seq x y z
N ARG A 1 0.63 4.16 11.04
CA ARG A 1 1.22 4.11 12.41
C ARG A 1 0.64 2.95 13.22
N SER A 2 -0.68 2.80 13.30
CA SER A 2 -1.32 1.69 14.04
C SER A 2 -0.94 0.31 13.51
N LEU A 3 -0.91 0.12 12.18
CA LEU A 3 -0.48 -1.13 11.55
C LEU A 3 0.97 -1.49 11.94
N SER A 4 1.91 -0.56 11.80
CA SER A 4 3.31 -0.81 12.17
C SER A 4 3.52 -1.04 13.66
N TRP A 5 2.68 -0.47 14.50
CA TRP A 5 2.66 -0.74 15.93
C TRP A 5 2.14 -2.16 16.25
N SER A 6 1.07 -2.58 15.56
CA SER A 6 0.53 -3.94 15.67
C SER A 6 1.56 -4.98 15.24
N GLU A 7 2.20 -4.81 14.08
CA GLU A 7 3.29 -5.68 13.61
C GLU A 7 4.43 -5.79 14.64
N LYS A 8 4.88 -4.66 15.22
CA LYS A 8 5.93 -4.67 16.26
C LYS A 8 5.53 -5.41 17.52
N LYS A 9 4.24 -5.34 17.92
CA LYS A 9 3.72 -6.09 19.07
C LYS A 9 3.68 -7.59 18.81
N PHE A 10 3.13 -7.99 17.66
CA PHE A 10 3.05 -9.40 17.28
C PHE A 10 4.43 -10.01 17.01
N ASN A 11 5.40 -9.24 16.50
CA ASN A 11 6.78 -9.72 16.29
C ASN A 11 7.52 -10.10 17.58
N LYS A 12 7.04 -9.68 18.76
CA LYS A 12 7.57 -10.14 20.05
C LYS A 12 7.19 -11.61 20.35
N VAL A 13 6.17 -12.13 19.72
CA VAL A 13 5.78 -13.54 19.82
C VAL A 13 6.67 -14.34 18.86
N GLY A 14 7.56 -15.15 19.38
CA GLY A 14 8.65 -15.79 18.64
C GLY A 14 8.21 -16.80 17.55
N SER A 15 7.01 -17.39 17.67
CA SER A 15 6.51 -18.38 16.71
C SER A 15 5.45 -17.81 15.76
N PRO A 16 5.60 -17.98 14.43
CA PRO A 16 4.59 -17.56 13.45
C PRO A 16 3.22 -18.19 13.70
N TRP A 17 3.18 -19.46 14.10
CA TRP A 17 1.95 -20.18 14.41
C TRP A 17 1.22 -19.60 15.64
N ALA A 18 1.97 -19.24 16.68
CA ALA A 18 1.40 -18.62 17.87
C ALA A 18 0.84 -17.23 17.55
N ARG A 19 1.47 -16.46 16.68
CA ARG A 19 0.95 -15.16 16.19
C ARG A 19 -0.38 -15.32 15.46
N ALA A 20 -0.44 -16.27 14.53
CA ALA A 20 -1.66 -16.55 13.78
C ALA A 20 -2.79 -17.04 14.69
N ALA A 21 -2.50 -17.93 15.65
CA ALA A 21 -3.48 -18.43 16.60
C ALA A 21 -4.03 -17.32 17.53
N LEU A 22 -3.15 -16.45 18.04
CA LEU A 22 -3.57 -15.30 18.85
C LEU A 22 -4.41 -14.30 18.05
N GLY A 23 -3.96 -13.98 16.82
CA GLY A 23 -4.71 -13.11 15.92
C GLY A 23 -6.09 -13.67 15.60
N GLY A 24 -6.17 -14.95 15.26
CA GLY A 24 -7.42 -15.66 14.99
C GLY A 24 -8.35 -15.70 16.21
N ALA A 25 -7.83 -15.96 17.41
CA ALA A 25 -8.61 -15.95 18.65
C ALA A 25 -9.21 -14.57 18.96
N ILE A 26 -8.43 -13.49 18.78
CA ILE A 26 -8.92 -12.12 18.97
C ILE A 26 -10.03 -11.80 17.97
N ILE A 27 -9.81 -12.10 16.67
CA ILE A 27 -10.81 -11.85 15.63
C ILE A 27 -12.05 -12.70 15.85
N GLY A 28 -11.92 -13.98 16.25
CA GLY A 28 -13.04 -14.84 16.59
C GLY A 28 -13.86 -14.32 17.75
N GLY A 29 -13.21 -13.79 18.80
CA GLY A 29 -13.88 -13.13 19.91
C GLY A 29 -14.64 -11.87 19.49
N MET A 30 -14.04 -11.06 18.59
CA MET A 30 -14.70 -9.87 18.03
C MET A 30 -15.90 -10.25 17.14
N ALA A 31 -15.77 -11.33 16.37
CA ALA A 31 -16.85 -11.86 15.54
C ALA A 31 -18.04 -12.40 16.33
N TYR A 32 -17.79 -12.91 17.53
CA TYR A 32 -18.85 -13.32 18.43
C TYR A 32 -19.70 -12.11 18.90
N LEU A 33 -19.05 -10.95 19.12
CA LEU A 33 -19.72 -9.70 19.48
C LEU A 33 -20.45 -9.08 18.28
N ASN A 34 -19.82 -9.09 17.12
CA ASN A 34 -20.38 -8.54 15.88
C ASN A 34 -19.89 -9.33 14.67
N PRO A 35 -20.69 -10.26 14.11
CA PRO A 35 -20.30 -11.06 12.94
C PRO A 35 -19.94 -10.26 11.70
N SER A 36 -20.46 -9.03 11.57
CA SER A 36 -20.20 -8.13 10.43
C SER A 36 -18.74 -7.67 10.34
N VAL A 37 -17.95 -7.88 11.39
CA VAL A 37 -16.51 -7.58 11.42
C VAL A 37 -15.72 -8.55 10.55
N LEU A 38 -16.22 -9.77 10.34
CA LEU A 38 -15.56 -10.79 9.53
C LEU A 38 -15.55 -10.44 8.03
N GLY A 39 -14.61 -11.03 7.31
CA GLY A 39 -14.48 -10.87 5.87
C GLY A 39 -14.13 -9.44 5.43
N GLU A 40 -14.44 -9.13 4.20
CA GLU A 40 -14.16 -7.81 3.62
C GLU A 40 -15.11 -6.72 4.13
N GLY A 41 -16.37 -7.09 4.44
CA GLY A 41 -17.40 -6.18 4.96
C GLY A 41 -18.23 -5.48 3.88
N TYR A 42 -18.16 -5.92 2.63
CA TYR A 42 -18.96 -5.33 1.55
C TYR A 42 -20.47 -5.46 1.76
N ASN A 43 -20.92 -6.51 2.46
CA ASN A 43 -22.34 -6.69 2.81
C ASN A 43 -22.87 -5.48 3.59
N ILE A 44 -22.10 -5.01 4.59
CA ILE A 44 -22.45 -3.84 5.38
C ILE A 44 -22.48 -2.57 4.53
N THR A 45 -21.52 -2.43 3.61
CA THR A 45 -21.52 -1.30 2.68
C THR A 45 -22.77 -1.32 1.79
N GLN A 46 -23.19 -2.49 1.31
CA GLN A 46 -24.42 -2.62 0.53
C GLN A 46 -25.65 -2.29 1.36
N GLU A 47 -25.71 -2.69 2.64
CA GLU A 47 -26.80 -2.33 3.57
C GLU A 47 -26.88 -0.81 3.77
N PHE A 48 -25.72 -0.12 3.93
CA PHE A 48 -25.66 1.34 4.01
C PHE A 48 -26.18 2.02 2.74
N LEU A 49 -25.85 1.47 1.58
CA LEU A 49 -26.29 2.01 0.29
C LEU A 49 -27.78 1.70 -0.02
N ALA A 50 -28.29 0.60 0.49
CA ALA A 50 -29.68 0.21 0.35
C ALA A 50 -30.63 0.97 1.30
N GLN A 51 -30.10 1.91 2.10
CA GLN A 51 -30.88 2.74 3.03
C GLN A 51 -31.72 1.90 4.03
N MET A 52 -31.21 0.77 4.46
CA MET A 52 -31.85 0.00 5.50
C MET A 52 -31.71 0.75 6.85
N ASP A 53 -32.80 1.36 7.31
CA ASP A 53 -32.91 2.15 8.55
C ASP A 53 -32.61 1.36 9.85
N GLN A 54 -31.89 0.26 9.76
CA GLN A 54 -31.63 -0.64 10.88
C GLN A 54 -30.40 -0.26 11.72
N HIS A 55 -29.61 0.71 11.27
CA HIS A 55 -28.33 1.03 11.92
C HIS A 55 -28.42 2.34 12.68
N THR A 56 -28.27 2.24 14.01
CA THR A 56 -28.10 3.41 14.87
C THR A 56 -26.67 3.94 14.79
N VAL A 57 -26.49 5.23 15.10
CA VAL A 57 -25.14 5.87 15.13
C VAL A 57 -24.17 5.06 16.01
N ASP A 58 -24.63 4.63 17.19
CA ASP A 58 -23.80 3.88 18.13
C ASP A 58 -23.31 2.55 17.54
N TRP A 59 -24.18 1.85 16.81
CA TRP A 59 -23.84 0.60 16.16
C TRP A 59 -22.77 0.81 15.07
N VAL A 60 -22.93 1.85 14.25
CA VAL A 60 -21.95 2.18 13.18
C VAL A 60 -20.61 2.56 13.78
N LEU A 61 -20.58 3.36 14.84
CA LEU A 61 -19.34 3.74 15.54
C LEU A 61 -18.64 2.52 16.16
N LEU A 62 -19.40 1.62 16.78
CA LEU A 62 -18.86 0.37 17.30
C LEU A 62 -18.27 -0.49 16.16
N PHE A 63 -18.98 -0.61 15.05
CA PHE A 63 -18.51 -1.33 13.88
C PHE A 63 -17.19 -0.75 13.34
N ILE A 64 -17.08 0.58 13.20
CA ILE A 64 -15.84 1.25 12.77
C ILE A 64 -14.67 0.86 13.68
N LEU A 65 -14.86 0.94 15.00
CA LEU A 65 -13.83 0.61 15.99
C LEU A 65 -13.39 -0.86 15.87
N LEU A 66 -14.34 -1.78 15.87
CA LEU A 66 -14.08 -3.21 15.80
C LEU A 66 -13.41 -3.59 14.46
N LYS A 67 -13.90 -3.07 13.35
CA LYS A 67 -13.34 -3.33 12.00
C LYS A 67 -11.92 -2.80 11.87
N PHE A 68 -11.66 -1.61 12.40
CA PHE A 68 -10.31 -1.04 12.42
C PHE A 68 -9.33 -1.90 13.24
N ILE A 69 -9.74 -2.33 14.44
CA ILE A 69 -8.92 -3.20 15.28
C ILE A 69 -8.71 -4.56 14.60
N ALA A 70 -9.76 -5.16 14.02
CA ALA A 70 -9.65 -6.43 13.31
C ALA A 70 -8.64 -6.35 12.13
N CYS A 71 -8.67 -5.27 11.36
CA CYS A 71 -7.72 -5.03 10.29
C CYS A 71 -6.28 -4.94 10.82
N CYS A 72 -6.06 -4.19 11.91
CA CYS A 72 -4.74 -4.08 12.55
C CYS A 72 -4.25 -5.42 13.11
N VAL A 73 -5.12 -6.22 13.70
CA VAL A 73 -4.80 -7.55 14.26
C VAL A 73 -4.47 -8.53 13.13
N THR A 74 -5.30 -8.59 12.07
CA THR A 74 -5.09 -9.49 10.93
C THR A 74 -3.73 -9.25 10.28
N LEU A 75 -3.44 -8.01 9.91
CA LEU A 75 -2.16 -7.66 9.26
C LEU A 75 -0.98 -7.79 10.22
N GLY A 76 -1.16 -7.42 11.49
CA GLY A 76 -0.12 -7.49 12.51
C GLY A 76 0.25 -8.92 12.89
N SER A 77 -0.71 -9.86 12.89
CA SER A 77 -0.46 -11.27 13.20
C SER A 77 0.20 -12.07 12.07
N GLY A 78 0.37 -11.43 10.90
CA GLY A 78 0.94 -12.07 9.69
C GLY A 78 -0.13 -12.67 8.79
N GLY A 79 -1.40 -12.32 8.99
CA GLY A 79 -2.47 -12.70 8.07
C GLY A 79 -2.28 -12.06 6.69
N VAL A 80 -2.57 -12.83 5.64
CA VAL A 80 -2.58 -12.32 4.27
C VAL A 80 -3.87 -11.53 4.06
N GLY A 81 -3.73 -10.24 3.74
CA GLY A 81 -4.87 -9.37 3.49
C GLY A 81 -4.46 -8.05 2.85
N GLY A 82 -5.41 -7.43 2.14
CA GLY A 82 -5.25 -6.10 1.57
C GLY A 82 -5.76 -5.00 2.51
N VAL A 83 -5.18 -3.82 2.42
CA VAL A 83 -5.67 -2.63 3.14
C VAL A 83 -6.80 -1.95 2.36
N PHE A 84 -6.92 -2.26 1.07
CA PHE A 84 -7.84 -1.59 0.15
C PHE A 84 -9.32 -1.82 0.52
N ALA A 85 -9.78 -3.08 0.56
CA ALA A 85 -11.16 -3.41 0.87
C ALA A 85 -11.60 -2.92 2.26
N PRO A 86 -10.83 -3.15 3.34
CA PRO A 86 -11.14 -2.55 4.64
C PRO A 86 -11.19 -1.03 4.64
N SER A 87 -10.40 -0.34 3.81
CA SER A 87 -10.45 1.13 3.74
C SER A 87 -11.74 1.63 3.10
N LEU A 88 -12.26 0.94 2.08
CA LEU A 88 -13.57 1.24 1.49
C LEU A 88 -14.68 1.12 2.53
N VAL A 89 -14.72 -0.01 3.22
CA VAL A 89 -15.76 -0.31 4.23
C VAL A 89 -15.69 0.65 5.42
N LEU A 90 -14.49 0.94 5.91
CA LEU A 90 -14.32 1.94 6.98
C LEU A 90 -14.72 3.34 6.50
N GLY A 91 -14.39 3.69 5.26
CA GLY A 91 -14.78 4.96 4.66
C GLY A 91 -16.29 5.11 4.54
N SER A 92 -16.98 4.05 4.08
CA SER A 92 -18.45 4.04 4.00
C SER A 92 -19.09 4.18 5.39
N ALA A 93 -18.58 3.47 6.38
CA ALA A 93 -19.09 3.53 7.74
C ALA A 93 -18.88 4.92 8.39
N VAL A 94 -17.70 5.55 8.19
CA VAL A 94 -17.44 6.91 8.67
C VAL A 94 -18.36 7.92 7.98
N GLY A 95 -18.52 7.82 6.65
CA GLY A 95 -19.45 8.68 5.92
C GLY A 95 -20.89 8.48 6.38
N MET A 96 -21.33 7.23 6.54
CA MET A 96 -22.67 6.88 7.04
C MET A 96 -22.91 7.47 8.43
N SER A 97 -21.97 7.30 9.38
CA SER A 97 -22.10 7.86 10.72
C SER A 97 -22.22 9.38 10.69
N PHE A 98 -21.48 10.05 9.84
CA PHE A 98 -21.58 11.50 9.66
C PHE A 98 -22.95 11.93 9.12
N GLY A 99 -23.46 11.22 8.10
CA GLY A 99 -24.79 11.48 7.55
C GLY A 99 -25.90 11.26 8.57
N LEU A 100 -25.82 10.20 9.38
CA LEU A 100 -26.78 9.92 10.47
C LEU A 100 -26.73 11.02 11.53
N ILE A 101 -25.56 11.45 11.95
CA ILE A 101 -25.41 12.55 12.94
C ILE A 101 -26.00 13.86 12.41
N LEU A 102 -25.75 14.19 11.13
CA LEU A 102 -26.37 15.36 10.51
C LEU A 102 -27.89 15.25 10.45
N GLY A 103 -28.44 14.06 10.14
CA GLY A 103 -29.87 13.83 10.16
C GLY A 103 -30.50 14.10 11.54
N LEU A 104 -29.79 13.79 12.63
CA LEU A 104 -30.26 14.08 13.99
C LEU A 104 -30.34 15.59 14.30
N THR A 105 -29.60 16.44 13.58
CA THR A 105 -29.67 17.90 13.80
C THR A 105 -30.95 18.55 13.26
N GLY A 106 -31.74 17.83 12.47
CA GLY A 106 -32.96 18.35 11.86
C GLY A 106 -32.72 19.41 10.78
N TRP A 107 -31.52 19.48 10.25
CA TRP A 107 -31.19 20.46 9.20
C TRP A 107 -31.86 20.07 7.88
N GLU A 108 -32.78 20.91 7.39
CA GLU A 108 -33.48 20.71 6.12
C GLU A 108 -32.49 20.76 4.94
N GLY A 109 -32.61 19.82 3.99
CA GLY A 109 -31.76 19.76 2.80
C GLY A 109 -30.47 18.97 2.96
N VAL A 110 -30.29 18.23 4.06
CA VAL A 110 -29.19 17.25 4.20
C VAL A 110 -29.41 16.11 3.22
N ALA A 111 -28.36 15.75 2.48
CA ALA A 111 -28.37 14.58 1.60
C ALA A 111 -28.60 13.30 2.42
N GLU A 112 -29.09 12.26 1.77
CA GLU A 112 -29.29 10.96 2.40
C GLU A 112 -27.99 10.39 2.98
N PRO A 113 -28.01 9.67 4.13
CA PRO A 113 -26.82 9.08 4.75
C PRO A 113 -26.01 8.20 3.80
N ALA A 114 -26.66 7.52 2.86
CA ALA A 114 -26.02 6.73 1.82
C ALA A 114 -25.07 7.56 0.91
N ALA A 115 -25.43 8.79 0.57
CA ALA A 115 -24.56 9.67 -0.20
C ALA A 115 -23.28 10.01 0.58
N PHE A 116 -23.38 10.24 1.88
CA PHE A 116 -22.21 10.44 2.75
C PHE A 116 -21.34 9.18 2.86
N ALA A 117 -21.95 7.98 2.87
CA ALA A 117 -21.20 6.72 2.83
C ALA A 117 -20.32 6.62 1.58
N LEU A 118 -20.87 6.94 0.40
CA LEU A 118 -20.12 6.96 -0.87
C LEU A 118 -18.97 7.98 -0.84
N VAL A 119 -19.25 9.17 -0.39
CA VAL A 119 -18.24 10.23 -0.28
C VAL A 119 -17.14 9.84 0.72
N GLY A 120 -17.50 9.21 1.83
CA GLY A 120 -16.55 8.69 2.81
C GLY A 120 -15.65 7.58 2.24
N MET A 121 -16.20 6.68 1.39
CA MET A 121 -15.41 5.66 0.67
C MET A 121 -14.29 6.32 -0.15
N ALA A 122 -14.63 7.31 -0.99
CA ALA A 122 -13.66 8.00 -1.84
C ALA A 122 -12.58 8.72 -1.02
N GLY A 123 -12.99 9.40 0.07
CA GLY A 123 -12.08 10.08 0.98
C GLY A 123 -11.09 9.13 1.66
N MET A 124 -11.56 8.01 2.18
CA MET A 124 -10.71 7.04 2.87
C MET A 124 -9.72 6.36 1.91
N VAL A 125 -10.17 5.93 0.73
CA VAL A 125 -9.28 5.34 -0.29
C VAL A 125 -8.22 6.35 -0.70
N THR A 126 -8.62 7.59 -0.95
CA THR A 126 -7.67 8.66 -1.31
C THR A 126 -6.63 8.88 -0.21
N GLY A 127 -7.06 8.96 1.05
CA GLY A 127 -6.16 9.18 2.19
C GLY A 127 -5.19 8.05 2.43
N VAL A 128 -5.60 6.79 2.20
CA VAL A 128 -4.78 5.59 2.40
C VAL A 128 -3.81 5.37 1.24
N MET A 129 -4.28 5.55 -0.01
CA MET A 129 -3.52 5.23 -1.23
C MET A 129 -2.78 6.43 -1.82
N HIS A 130 -3.10 7.65 -1.39
CA HIS A 130 -2.63 8.90 -2.01
C HIS A 130 -2.99 9.00 -3.50
N GLY A 131 -4.19 8.51 -3.86
CA GLY A 131 -4.71 8.47 -5.22
C GLY A 131 -6.11 9.09 -5.32
N PRO A 132 -6.26 10.42 -5.45
CA PRO A 132 -7.57 11.07 -5.46
C PRO A 132 -8.45 10.62 -6.63
N LEU A 133 -7.90 10.49 -7.81
CA LEU A 133 -8.65 10.01 -8.97
C LEU A 133 -9.13 8.57 -8.79
N THR A 134 -8.29 7.72 -8.18
CA THR A 134 -8.67 6.33 -7.89
C THR A 134 -9.88 6.27 -6.96
N GLY A 135 -9.89 7.09 -5.89
CA GLY A 135 -11.03 7.15 -4.97
C GLY A 135 -12.31 7.63 -5.64
N VAL A 136 -12.23 8.67 -6.47
CA VAL A 136 -13.39 9.23 -7.17
C VAL A 136 -13.96 8.25 -8.19
N PHE A 137 -13.13 7.77 -9.13
CA PHE A 137 -13.58 6.90 -10.21
C PHE A 137 -14.06 5.54 -9.73
N LEU A 138 -13.41 4.97 -8.71
CA LEU A 138 -13.85 3.71 -8.13
C LEU A 138 -15.29 3.77 -7.61
N VAL A 139 -15.61 4.84 -6.86
CA VAL A 139 -16.95 5.01 -6.30
C VAL A 139 -17.96 5.31 -7.41
N MET A 140 -17.61 6.17 -8.37
CA MET A 140 -18.47 6.46 -9.51
C MET A 140 -18.80 5.22 -10.32
N GLU A 141 -17.81 4.39 -10.61
CA GLU A 141 -18.00 3.17 -11.42
C GLU A 141 -18.82 2.11 -10.66
N SER A 142 -18.57 1.96 -9.34
CA SER A 142 -19.32 1.00 -8.52
C SER A 142 -20.80 1.38 -8.35
N THR A 143 -21.14 2.66 -8.42
CA THR A 143 -22.53 3.15 -8.27
C THR A 143 -23.24 3.42 -9.61
N GLY A 144 -22.49 3.47 -10.71
CA GLY A 144 -23.01 3.81 -12.03
C GLY A 144 -23.55 5.24 -12.15
N GLY A 145 -23.31 6.10 -11.15
CA GLY A 145 -23.86 7.45 -11.05
C GLY A 145 -22.83 8.57 -11.02
N TYR A 146 -23.08 9.63 -11.79
CA TYR A 146 -22.21 10.82 -11.83
C TYR A 146 -22.72 11.98 -10.97
N SER A 147 -23.87 11.82 -10.31
CA SER A 147 -24.51 12.88 -9.52
C SER A 147 -23.66 13.39 -8.35
N LEU A 148 -22.82 12.51 -7.79
CA LEU A 148 -21.96 12.83 -6.64
C LEU A 148 -20.53 13.24 -7.04
N ILE A 149 -20.23 13.48 -8.32
CA ILE A 149 -18.87 13.77 -8.80
C ILE A 149 -18.23 14.96 -8.05
N LEU A 150 -18.96 16.05 -7.83
CA LEU A 150 -18.45 17.23 -7.14
C LEU A 150 -18.14 16.95 -5.68
N PRO A 151 -19.05 16.38 -4.86
CA PRO A 151 -18.73 15.97 -3.49
C PRO A 151 -17.56 14.99 -3.40
N LEU A 152 -17.49 14.00 -4.31
CA LEU A 152 -16.40 13.03 -4.37
C LEU A 152 -15.05 13.71 -4.63
N MET A 153 -14.98 14.63 -5.60
CA MET A 153 -13.76 15.37 -5.93
C MET A 153 -13.31 16.26 -4.79
N LEU A 154 -14.23 16.97 -4.14
CA LEU A 154 -13.92 17.84 -2.99
C LEU A 154 -13.38 17.03 -1.81
N THR A 155 -14.05 15.92 -1.49
CA THR A 155 -13.62 15.06 -0.38
C THR A 155 -12.30 14.36 -0.71
N ALA A 156 -12.12 13.84 -1.91
CA ALA A 156 -10.85 13.23 -2.31
C ALA A 156 -9.70 14.24 -2.29
N SER A 157 -9.91 15.47 -2.76
CA SER A 157 -8.89 16.51 -2.75
C SER A 157 -8.52 16.91 -1.31
N SER A 158 -9.51 17.12 -0.44
CA SER A 158 -9.27 17.47 0.97
C SER A 158 -8.60 16.32 1.73
N ALA A 159 -9.00 15.07 1.48
CA ALA A 159 -8.38 13.88 2.06
C ALA A 159 -6.93 13.72 1.61
N MET A 160 -6.63 13.99 0.32
CA MET A 160 -5.25 13.96 -0.19
C MET A 160 -4.37 15.02 0.48
N VAL A 161 -4.86 16.24 0.58
CA VAL A 161 -4.13 17.34 1.23
C VAL A 161 -3.86 16.98 2.70
N THR A 162 -4.90 16.60 3.44
CA THR A 162 -4.78 16.25 4.86
C THR A 162 -3.84 15.07 5.08
N SER A 163 -3.98 14.01 4.28
CA SER A 163 -3.12 12.83 4.37
C SER A 163 -1.66 13.16 4.07
N SER A 164 -1.39 14.02 3.10
CA SER A 164 -0.04 14.45 2.73
C SER A 164 0.67 15.24 3.84
N PHE A 165 -0.08 15.96 4.67
CA PHE A 165 0.48 16.64 5.86
C PHE A 165 0.79 15.67 7.00
N LEU A 166 0.01 14.59 7.14
CA LEU A 166 0.14 13.65 8.25
C LEU A 166 1.15 12.54 7.96
N GLU A 167 1.23 12.08 6.72
CA GLU A 167 2.07 10.94 6.31
C GLU A 167 2.84 11.24 5.02
N VAL A 168 4.07 10.75 4.97
CA VAL A 168 5.03 11.06 3.88
C VAL A 168 4.71 10.32 2.57
N GLY A 169 3.87 9.27 2.63
CA GLY A 169 3.52 8.45 1.46
C GLY A 169 2.33 7.55 1.74
N SER A 170 1.87 6.87 0.69
CA SER A 170 0.78 5.89 0.81
C SER A 170 1.19 4.71 1.71
N VAL A 171 0.21 3.92 2.15
CA VAL A 171 0.48 2.69 2.93
C VAL A 171 1.45 1.76 2.19
N TYR A 172 1.41 1.72 0.86
CA TYR A 172 2.26 0.87 0.03
C TYR A 172 3.69 1.41 -0.15
N THR A 173 3.85 2.73 -0.27
CA THR A 173 5.16 3.35 -0.52
C THR A 173 5.91 3.70 0.75
N ARG A 174 5.22 3.76 1.88
CA ARG A 174 5.80 4.16 3.17
C ARG A 174 7.04 3.36 3.56
N ASN A 175 6.98 2.03 3.46
CA ASN A 175 8.11 1.17 3.83
C ASN A 175 9.32 1.38 2.92
N LEU A 176 9.11 1.64 1.64
CA LEU A 176 10.16 1.93 0.67
C LEU A 176 10.80 3.30 0.94
N ILE A 177 9.98 4.30 1.33
CA ILE A 177 10.48 5.61 1.72
C ILE A 177 11.34 5.52 2.99
N PHE A 178 10.93 4.75 3.99
CA PHE A 178 11.71 4.56 5.22
C PHE A 178 13.01 3.78 5.02
N LYS A 179 13.05 2.86 4.06
CA LYS A 179 14.27 2.15 3.66
C LYS A 179 15.21 3.02 2.83
N GLY A 180 14.75 4.15 2.32
CA GLY A 180 15.51 5.02 1.43
C GLY A 180 15.50 4.59 -0.04
N ASP A 181 14.72 3.55 -0.38
CA ASP A 181 14.59 3.05 -1.74
C ASP A 181 13.71 3.96 -2.62
N LEU A 182 12.78 4.68 -1.99
CA LEU A 182 11.96 5.71 -2.63
C LEU A 182 12.17 7.06 -1.97
N VAL A 183 12.46 8.06 -2.79
CA VAL A 183 12.59 9.46 -2.35
C VAL A 183 11.25 10.16 -2.51
N LYS A 184 10.92 11.01 -1.55
CA LYS A 184 9.71 11.83 -1.55
C LYS A 184 9.62 12.63 -2.84
N ARG A 185 8.52 12.48 -3.59
CA ARG A 185 8.24 13.21 -4.83
C ARG A 185 8.33 14.71 -4.55
N GLY A 186 9.24 15.41 -5.21
CA GLY A 186 9.44 16.86 -5.07
C GLY A 186 10.56 17.29 -4.10
N SER A 187 11.35 16.37 -3.54
CA SER A 187 12.57 16.79 -2.84
C SER A 187 13.76 16.80 -3.81
N ASP A 188 14.32 17.98 -4.01
CA ASP A 188 15.59 18.17 -4.77
C ASP A 188 16.76 17.37 -4.18
N GLN A 189 16.58 16.80 -2.98
CA GLN A 189 17.53 15.90 -2.32
C GLN A 189 17.86 14.64 -3.13
N HIS A 190 16.99 14.22 -4.06
CA HIS A 190 17.28 13.09 -4.95
C HIS A 190 18.33 13.50 -5.98
N LEU A 191 18.13 14.64 -6.61
CA LEU A 191 19.11 15.23 -7.53
C LEU A 191 20.42 15.52 -6.80
N LEU A 192 20.36 16.12 -5.60
CA LEU A 192 21.55 16.41 -4.79
C LEU A 192 22.27 15.14 -4.34
N ARG A 193 21.57 14.07 -3.93
CA ARG A 193 22.19 12.77 -3.60
C ARG A 193 22.74 12.05 -4.81
N SER A 194 22.09 12.13 -5.97
CA SER A 194 22.63 11.55 -7.20
C SER A 194 23.81 12.35 -7.74
N LEU A 195 23.81 13.68 -7.56
CA LEU A 195 24.93 14.57 -7.93
C LEU A 195 26.09 14.51 -6.94
N SER A 196 25.84 14.16 -5.67
CA SER A 196 26.88 14.02 -4.64
C SER A 196 27.46 12.62 -4.51
N ARG A 197 26.89 11.60 -5.18
CA ARG A 197 27.54 10.29 -5.28
C ARG A 197 28.72 10.40 -6.24
N ASP A 198 29.91 10.12 -5.73
CA ASP A 198 31.07 9.95 -6.60
C ASP A 198 30.77 8.78 -7.55
N PHE A 199 31.02 8.98 -8.84
CA PHE A 199 30.81 7.92 -9.84
C PHE A 199 31.63 6.67 -9.50
N ARG A 200 32.69 6.84 -8.73
CA ARG A 200 33.53 5.75 -8.20
C ARG A 200 32.77 4.80 -7.27
N ASP A 201 31.82 5.30 -6.51
CA ASP A 201 30.98 4.47 -5.60
C ASP A 201 29.97 3.61 -6.38
N LEU A 202 29.76 3.89 -7.66
CA LEU A 202 28.89 3.13 -8.55
C LEU A 202 29.65 2.09 -9.37
N LEU A 203 30.99 2.09 -9.30
CA LEU A 203 31.78 1.08 -9.98
C LEU A 203 31.57 -0.27 -9.32
N ASP A 204 31.19 -1.25 -10.12
CA ASP A 204 31.15 -2.64 -9.67
C ASP A 204 32.58 -3.18 -9.67
N HIS A 205 33.04 -3.64 -8.53
CA HIS A 205 34.37 -4.23 -8.34
C HIS A 205 34.31 -5.77 -8.31
N ASP A 206 33.09 -6.35 -8.27
CA ASP A 206 32.87 -7.78 -8.26
C ASP A 206 32.57 -8.30 -9.68
N PHE A 207 33.54 -8.17 -10.56
CA PHE A 207 33.47 -8.68 -11.93
C PHE A 207 34.69 -9.51 -12.28
N LEU A 208 34.52 -10.46 -13.19
CA LEU A 208 35.61 -11.21 -13.79
C LEU A 208 35.82 -10.71 -15.22
N ALA A 209 37.03 -10.25 -15.51
CA ALA A 209 37.41 -9.85 -16.86
C ALA A 209 37.98 -11.05 -17.64
N VAL A 210 37.78 -11.06 -18.96
CA VAL A 210 38.34 -12.03 -19.87
C VAL A 210 39.24 -11.34 -20.89
N ARG A 211 40.20 -12.06 -21.47
CA ARG A 211 41.06 -11.49 -22.53
C ARG A 211 40.47 -11.82 -23.89
N ASP A 212 40.75 -10.99 -24.88
CA ASP A 212 40.34 -11.21 -26.28
C ASP A 212 40.89 -12.51 -26.88
N SER A 213 42.01 -13.00 -26.32
CA SER A 213 42.63 -14.28 -26.69
C SER A 213 42.06 -15.50 -25.96
N THR A 214 41.11 -15.33 -25.03
CA THR A 214 40.53 -16.41 -24.23
C THR A 214 39.65 -17.30 -25.11
N LEU A 215 39.91 -18.60 -25.11
CA LEU A 215 39.10 -19.58 -25.83
C LEU A 215 37.73 -19.78 -25.11
N LEU A 216 36.71 -20.09 -25.92
CA LEU A 216 35.34 -20.25 -25.38
C LEU A 216 35.27 -21.35 -24.28
N GLY A 217 36.08 -22.38 -24.36
CA GLY A 217 36.16 -23.43 -23.33
C GLY A 217 36.73 -22.94 -22.01
N GLU A 218 37.71 -22.04 -22.04
CA GLU A 218 38.29 -21.42 -20.84
C GLU A 218 37.32 -20.41 -20.25
N PHE A 219 36.56 -19.69 -21.09
CA PHE A 219 35.50 -18.80 -20.66
C PHE A 219 34.44 -19.49 -19.83
N VAL A 220 34.06 -20.75 -20.15
CA VAL A 220 33.09 -21.52 -19.37
C VAL A 220 33.54 -21.71 -17.91
N GLU A 221 34.85 -21.89 -17.68
CA GLU A 221 35.39 -22.04 -16.32
C GLU A 221 35.37 -20.69 -15.55
N VAL A 222 35.56 -19.58 -16.23
CA VAL A 222 35.41 -18.23 -15.65
C VAL A 222 33.95 -17.97 -15.31
N PHE A 223 33.04 -18.34 -16.22
CA PHE A 223 31.61 -18.20 -16.05
C PHE A 223 31.06 -18.94 -14.84
N LYS A 224 31.51 -20.19 -14.59
CA LYS A 224 31.09 -20.98 -13.41
C LYS A 224 31.38 -20.28 -12.07
N LYS A 225 32.36 -19.40 -12.04
CA LYS A 225 32.79 -18.66 -10.85
C LYS A 225 32.21 -17.24 -10.79
N ALA A 226 31.58 -16.79 -11.87
CA ALA A 226 31.10 -15.43 -11.98
C ALA A 226 29.76 -15.25 -11.28
N HIS A 227 29.60 -14.14 -10.58
CA HIS A 227 28.33 -13.71 -9.97
C HIS A 227 27.56 -12.71 -10.83
N ARG A 228 28.11 -12.35 -11.99
CA ARG A 228 27.58 -11.35 -12.92
C ARG A 228 27.36 -11.91 -14.31
N ASN A 229 26.43 -11.30 -15.06
CA ASN A 229 26.09 -11.71 -16.42
C ASN A 229 26.82 -10.89 -17.51
N TYR A 230 27.79 -10.07 -17.12
CA TYR A 230 28.61 -9.27 -18.02
C TYR A 230 30.09 -9.49 -17.74
N PHE A 231 30.89 -9.48 -18.79
CA PHE A 231 32.34 -9.77 -18.75
C PHE A 231 33.08 -8.71 -19.55
N PRO A 232 33.84 -7.80 -18.90
CA PRO A 232 34.72 -6.89 -19.59
C PRO A 232 35.80 -7.66 -20.34
N VAL A 233 36.01 -7.32 -21.58
CA VAL A 233 37.06 -7.92 -22.44
C VAL A 233 38.26 -7.00 -22.45
N LEU A 234 39.40 -7.53 -22.03
CA LEU A 234 40.67 -6.81 -22.02
C LEU A 234 41.53 -7.23 -23.22
N GLU A 235 42.30 -6.30 -23.74
CA GLU A 235 43.30 -6.55 -24.81
C GLU A 235 44.38 -7.50 -24.30
N ALA A 236 44.86 -8.43 -25.15
CA ALA A 236 45.77 -9.51 -24.75
C ALA A 236 47.05 -9.02 -24.06
N ASN A 237 47.59 -7.86 -24.47
CA ASN A 237 48.87 -7.32 -24.01
C ASN A 237 48.72 -6.07 -23.14
N SER A 238 47.53 -5.64 -22.82
CA SER A 238 47.26 -4.47 -21.97
C SER A 238 46.02 -4.70 -21.09
N ASP A 239 45.85 -3.90 -20.04
CA ASP A 239 44.63 -3.91 -19.21
C ASP A 239 43.57 -2.93 -19.78
N ARG A 240 43.66 -2.61 -21.07
CA ARG A 240 42.66 -1.77 -21.72
C ARG A 240 41.42 -2.58 -22.03
N CYS A 241 40.28 -2.10 -21.52
CA CYS A 241 38.97 -2.68 -21.85
C CYS A 241 38.60 -2.30 -23.30
N ILE A 242 38.39 -3.31 -24.15
CA ILE A 242 37.99 -3.16 -25.55
C ILE A 242 36.52 -3.40 -25.81
N GLY A 243 35.82 -3.99 -24.85
CA GLY A 243 34.39 -4.26 -24.96
C GLY A 243 33.83 -4.95 -23.74
N ILE A 244 32.55 -5.24 -23.79
CA ILE A 244 31.83 -6.03 -22.78
C ILE A 244 31.03 -7.11 -23.51
N VAL A 245 31.12 -8.36 -23.04
CA VAL A 245 30.33 -9.47 -23.53
C VAL A 245 29.25 -9.78 -22.49
N PHE A 246 28.01 -9.87 -22.92
CA PHE A 246 26.90 -10.31 -22.08
C PHE A 246 26.65 -11.81 -22.27
N LEU A 247 26.18 -12.47 -21.21
CA LEU A 247 25.89 -13.90 -21.26
C LEU A 247 24.86 -14.26 -22.33
N ASP A 248 23.89 -13.38 -22.57
CA ASP A 248 22.85 -13.60 -23.57
C ASP A 248 23.40 -13.60 -25.01
N ASP A 249 24.48 -12.88 -25.28
CA ASP A 249 25.16 -12.86 -26.59
C ASP A 249 25.87 -14.19 -26.93
N ILE A 250 26.17 -15.00 -25.90
CA ILE A 250 26.86 -16.30 -26.07
C ILE A 250 25.84 -17.44 -26.22
N ARG A 251 24.61 -17.22 -25.80
CA ARG A 251 23.53 -18.23 -25.89
C ARG A 251 22.77 -18.23 -27.22
N SER A 252 22.96 -17.16 -28.03
CA SER A 252 22.38 -17.04 -29.37
C SER A 252 23.23 -17.78 -30.40
#